data_291bfeb6ec443f40b06de43b906b8864
#
_entry.id   291bfeb6ec443f40b06de43b906b8864
#
_cell.length_a   1.000
_cell.length_b   1.000
_cell.length_c   1.000
_cell.angle_alpha   90.00
_cell.angle_beta   90.00
_cell.angle_gamma   90.00
#
_symmetry.space_group_name_H-M   'P 1'
#
loop_
_entity.id
_entity.type
_entity.pdbx_description
1 polymer ?
#
loop_
_entity_poly.entity_id
_entity_poly.type
_entity_poly.pdbx_seq_one_letter_code
_entity_poly.pdbx_strand_id
1 'polypeptide(L)'
;FSRNDIINFMICLMQGYITTFAGQPGTGKTSLCNILGGTLGLLNDSSRRFTEINVENGWTSYRDYIGYYNPLAKTYERANSSVYFAMNNLSKEHEDKRYPPYIFLLDEANLSPIEHYWAPFLRACDSFRNENTVLSLGGEDVWSMPSHLRFLATVNFDHTTETLSQRFLDRSW
;
A
#
# COMPACT_ATOMS: atom_id res chain seq x y z
N PHE A 1 -4.41 -23.24 2.47
CA PHE A 1 -4.85 -22.42 3.61
C PHE A 1 -6.05 -23.09 4.26
N SER A 2 -6.02 -23.18 5.60
CA SER A 2 -7.16 -23.66 6.37
C SER A 2 -8.24 -22.55 6.50
N ARG A 3 -9.45 -22.93 6.93
CA ARG A 3 -10.51 -21.94 7.24
C ARG A 3 -10.03 -20.93 8.29
N ASN A 4 -9.25 -21.37 9.27
CA ASN A 4 -8.74 -20.49 10.33
C ASN A 4 -7.70 -19.50 9.80
N ASP A 5 -6.86 -19.89 8.85
CA ASP A 5 -5.90 -18.99 8.20
C ASP A 5 -6.62 -17.84 7.48
N ILE A 6 -7.70 -18.18 6.75
CA ILE A 6 -8.51 -17.18 6.04
C ILE A 6 -9.19 -16.22 7.04
N ILE A 7 -9.76 -16.75 8.13
CA ILE A 7 -10.39 -15.92 9.17
C ILE A 7 -9.36 -14.99 9.81
N ASN A 8 -8.19 -15.50 10.19
CA ASN A 8 -7.12 -14.69 10.78
C ASN A 8 -6.67 -13.59 9.82
N PHE A 9 -6.50 -13.93 8.54
CA PHE A 9 -6.17 -12.96 7.52
C PHE A 9 -7.20 -11.84 7.43
N MET A 10 -8.49 -12.17 7.39
CA MET A 10 -9.55 -11.17 7.33
C MET A 10 -9.56 -10.29 8.58
N ILE A 11 -9.30 -10.84 9.75
CA ILE A 11 -9.19 -10.07 11.01
C ILE A 11 -8.02 -9.08 10.91
N CYS A 12 -6.84 -9.53 10.48
CA CYS A 12 -5.66 -8.66 10.30
C CYS A 12 -5.95 -7.52 9.32
N LEU A 13 -6.56 -7.84 8.17
CA LEU A 13 -6.92 -6.86 7.15
C LEU A 13 -7.93 -5.81 7.67
N MET A 14 -8.86 -6.21 8.51
CA MET A 14 -9.86 -5.28 9.07
C MET A 14 -9.28 -4.41 10.18
N GLN A 15 -8.35 -4.90 10.96
CA GLN A 15 -7.78 -4.21 12.12
C GLN A 15 -6.56 -3.36 11.79
N GLY A 16 -5.70 -3.84 10.90
CA GLY A 16 -4.44 -3.20 10.56
C GLY A 16 -4.54 -2.27 9.35
N TYR A 17 -3.68 -1.26 9.30
CA TYR A 17 -3.50 -0.43 8.10
C TYR A 17 -2.66 -1.16 7.06
N ILE A 18 -1.69 -1.94 7.49
CA ILE A 18 -0.88 -2.84 6.68
C ILE A 18 -0.87 -4.24 7.26
N THR A 19 -1.04 -5.24 6.40
CA THR A 19 -0.92 -6.67 6.72
C THR A 19 0.25 -7.25 5.94
N THR A 20 1.17 -7.92 6.64
CA THR A 20 2.41 -8.43 6.05
C THR A 20 2.41 -9.97 5.98
N PHE A 21 2.63 -10.49 4.79
CA PHE A 21 2.81 -11.90 4.51
C PHE A 21 4.30 -12.22 4.38
N ALA A 22 4.86 -12.85 5.37
CA ALA A 22 6.26 -13.18 5.42
C ALA A 22 6.49 -14.68 5.23
N GLY A 23 7.48 -15.06 4.46
CA GLY A 23 7.82 -16.48 4.21
C GLY A 23 8.81 -16.65 3.07
N GLN A 24 9.14 -17.91 2.79
CA GLN A 24 10.06 -18.27 1.70
C GLN A 24 9.49 -17.87 0.33
N PRO A 25 10.34 -17.62 -0.68
CA PRO A 25 9.91 -17.46 -2.07
C PRO A 25 9.07 -18.66 -2.53
N GLY A 26 8.09 -18.39 -3.41
CA GLY A 26 7.25 -19.47 -3.98
C GLY A 26 6.15 -20.03 -3.08
N THR A 27 5.95 -19.52 -1.88
CA THR A 27 4.89 -20.00 -0.95
C THR A 27 3.48 -19.48 -1.25
N GLY A 28 3.31 -18.72 -2.34
CA GLY A 28 2.00 -18.25 -2.80
C GLY A 28 1.47 -17.00 -2.10
N LYS A 29 2.33 -16.19 -1.46
CA LYS A 29 1.95 -14.96 -0.76
C LYS A 29 1.22 -13.97 -1.67
N THR A 30 1.83 -13.61 -2.78
CA THR A 30 1.25 -12.70 -3.80
C THR A 30 -0.03 -13.27 -4.39
N SER A 31 -0.06 -14.58 -4.67
CA SER A 31 -1.28 -15.25 -5.17
C SER A 31 -2.44 -15.16 -4.18
N LEU A 32 -2.18 -15.29 -2.88
CA LEU A 32 -3.20 -15.12 -1.84
C LEU A 32 -3.78 -13.70 -1.83
N CYS A 33 -2.92 -12.68 -1.95
CA CYS A 33 -3.35 -11.28 -2.04
C CYS A 33 -4.22 -11.04 -3.28
N ASN A 34 -3.84 -11.60 -4.43
CA ASN A 34 -4.59 -11.47 -5.68
C ASN A 34 -5.94 -12.21 -5.62
N ILE A 35 -6.00 -13.39 -4.99
CA ILE A 35 -7.27 -14.10 -4.75
C ILE A 35 -8.21 -13.24 -3.89
N LEU A 36 -7.69 -12.59 -2.86
CA LEU A 36 -8.49 -11.68 -2.04
C LEU A 36 -9.04 -10.53 -2.88
N GLY A 37 -8.18 -9.84 -3.66
CA GLY A 37 -8.60 -8.76 -4.55
C GLY A 37 -9.69 -9.20 -5.53
N GLY A 38 -9.55 -10.42 -6.10
CA GLY A 38 -10.55 -11.04 -6.97
C GLY A 38 -11.87 -11.35 -6.25
N THR A 39 -11.80 -11.93 -5.06
CA THR A 39 -12.97 -12.29 -4.25
C THR A 39 -13.78 -11.04 -3.85
N LEU A 40 -13.09 -9.93 -3.58
CA LEU A 40 -13.71 -8.63 -3.27
C LEU A 40 -14.17 -7.86 -4.53
N GLY A 41 -13.93 -8.40 -5.74
CA GLY A 41 -14.29 -7.75 -7.00
C GLY A 41 -13.44 -6.51 -7.35
N LEU A 42 -12.24 -6.38 -6.80
CA LEU A 42 -11.42 -5.18 -6.93
C LEU A 42 -10.42 -5.22 -8.09
N LEU A 43 -10.09 -6.39 -8.63
CA LEU A 43 -9.00 -6.57 -9.62
C LEU A 43 -9.26 -5.88 -10.96
N ASN A 44 -10.52 -5.83 -11.42
CA ASN A 44 -10.89 -5.29 -12.73
C ASN A 44 -11.67 -3.97 -12.61
N ASP A 45 -11.53 -3.28 -11.50
CA ASP A 45 -12.21 -2.02 -11.26
C ASP A 45 -11.47 -0.87 -11.97
N SER A 46 -12.21 -0.06 -12.73
CA SER A 46 -11.70 1.13 -13.43
C SER A 46 -11.09 2.16 -12.48
N SER A 47 -11.51 2.18 -11.21
CA SER A 47 -10.96 3.03 -10.16
C SER A 47 -9.62 2.53 -9.60
N ARG A 48 -9.13 1.39 -10.07
CA ARG A 48 -7.89 0.73 -9.60
C ARG A 48 -7.88 0.50 -8.09
N ARG A 49 -8.98 -0.02 -7.58
CA ARG A 49 -9.15 -0.29 -6.14
C ARG A 49 -8.24 -1.39 -5.60
N PHE A 50 -7.73 -2.24 -6.48
CA PHE A 50 -6.60 -3.13 -6.17
C PHE A 50 -5.43 -2.73 -7.06
N THR A 51 -4.34 -2.24 -6.46
CA THR A 51 -3.15 -1.81 -7.20
C THR A 51 -1.94 -2.55 -6.66
N GLU A 52 -1.32 -3.35 -7.52
CA GLU A 52 -0.07 -4.04 -7.24
C GLU A 52 1.12 -3.11 -7.53
N ILE A 53 2.06 -3.07 -6.60
CA ILE A 53 3.27 -2.24 -6.62
C ILE A 53 4.44 -3.19 -6.43
N ASN A 54 5.11 -3.53 -7.52
CA ASN A 54 6.31 -4.36 -7.48
C ASN A 54 7.48 -3.50 -6.99
N VAL A 55 7.97 -3.79 -5.80
CA VAL A 55 9.08 -3.05 -5.22
C VAL A 55 10.36 -3.41 -5.94
N GLU A 56 11.18 -2.43 -6.26
CA GLU A 56 12.46 -2.62 -6.95
C GLU A 56 13.62 -2.33 -6.00
N ASN A 57 14.78 -2.91 -6.31
CA ASN A 57 16.01 -2.61 -5.58
C ASN A 57 16.41 -1.14 -5.73
N GLY A 58 16.87 -0.54 -4.64
CA GLY A 58 17.39 0.83 -4.64
C GLY A 58 16.34 1.92 -4.44
N TRP A 59 15.10 1.57 -4.13
CA TRP A 59 14.12 2.59 -3.75
C TRP A 59 14.50 3.26 -2.43
N THR A 60 14.51 4.57 -2.42
CA THR A 60 14.92 5.39 -1.28
C THR A 60 13.83 6.33 -0.79
N SER A 61 12.77 6.54 -1.59
CA SER A 61 11.68 7.42 -1.22
C SER A 61 10.37 7.04 -1.95
N TYR A 62 9.25 7.61 -1.50
CA TYR A 62 7.96 7.47 -2.19
C TYR A 62 7.98 7.95 -3.65
N ARG A 63 8.96 8.77 -4.02
CA ARG A 63 9.11 9.28 -5.39
C ARG A 63 9.36 8.15 -6.39
N ASP A 64 9.96 7.07 -5.93
CA ASP A 64 10.35 5.95 -6.80
C ASP A 64 9.13 5.17 -7.33
N TYR A 65 7.97 5.22 -6.64
CA TYR A 65 6.76 4.52 -7.08
C TYR A 65 5.50 5.39 -7.20
N ILE A 66 5.42 6.53 -6.53
CA ILE A 66 4.29 7.46 -6.70
C ILE A 66 4.66 8.54 -7.70
N GLY A 67 5.81 9.18 -7.49
CA GLY A 67 6.28 10.33 -8.24
C GLY A 67 6.54 11.55 -7.36
N TYR A 68 6.72 12.69 -7.98
CA TYR A 68 7.01 13.94 -7.27
C TYR A 68 6.48 15.16 -8.04
N TYR A 69 6.24 16.22 -7.31
CA TYR A 69 5.91 17.51 -7.90
C TYR A 69 7.17 18.21 -8.40
N ASN A 70 7.15 18.60 -9.69
CA ASN A 70 8.21 19.38 -10.32
C ASN A 70 7.85 20.89 -10.27
N PRO A 71 8.47 21.69 -9.39
CA PRO A 71 8.10 23.10 -9.23
C PRO A 71 8.46 23.96 -10.45
N LEU A 72 9.41 23.54 -11.27
CA LEU A 72 9.80 24.28 -12.48
C LEU A 72 8.77 24.07 -13.60
N ALA A 73 8.35 22.83 -13.81
CA ALA A 73 7.35 22.49 -14.80
C ALA A 73 5.91 22.75 -14.29
N LYS A 74 5.73 22.94 -12.99
CA LYS A 74 4.43 23.03 -12.30
C LYS A 74 3.52 21.84 -12.58
N THR A 75 4.13 20.66 -12.71
CA THR A 75 3.45 19.40 -13.02
C THR A 75 3.88 18.31 -12.05
N TYR A 76 3.02 17.30 -11.89
CA TYR A 76 3.36 16.12 -11.12
C TYR A 76 3.96 15.05 -12.05
N GLU A 77 5.21 14.69 -11.80
CA GLU A 77 5.93 13.63 -12.51
C GLU A 77 5.59 12.28 -11.86
N ARG A 78 4.88 11.45 -12.59
CA ARG A 78 4.35 10.16 -12.10
C ARG A 78 5.37 9.06 -12.34
N ALA A 79 5.83 8.40 -11.26
CA ALA A 79 6.66 7.20 -11.41
C ALA A 79 5.79 5.99 -11.82
N ASN A 80 4.63 5.80 -11.17
CA ASN A 80 3.66 4.78 -11.52
C ASN A 80 2.28 5.40 -11.69
N SER A 81 1.80 5.45 -12.94
CA SER A 81 0.49 6.02 -13.26
C SER A 81 -0.65 5.30 -12.58
N SER A 82 -0.57 3.97 -12.36
CA SER A 82 -1.62 3.19 -11.69
C SER A 82 -1.78 3.60 -10.24
N VAL A 83 -0.66 3.77 -9.51
CA VAL A 83 -0.67 4.23 -8.12
C VAL A 83 -1.22 5.64 -8.02
N TYR A 84 -0.74 6.55 -8.87
CA TYR A 84 -1.22 7.93 -8.90
C TYR A 84 -2.72 8.02 -9.14
N PHE A 85 -3.25 7.31 -10.15
CA PHE A 85 -4.68 7.30 -10.45
C PHE A 85 -5.51 6.66 -9.34
N ALA A 86 -5.02 5.57 -8.72
CA ALA A 86 -5.71 4.94 -7.60
C ALA A 86 -5.83 5.90 -6.41
N MET A 87 -4.76 6.64 -6.08
CA MET A 87 -4.77 7.63 -4.99
C MET A 87 -5.74 8.79 -5.28
N ASN A 88 -5.77 9.30 -6.52
CA ASN A 88 -6.71 10.35 -6.90
C ASN A 88 -8.16 9.87 -6.84
N ASN A 89 -8.45 8.65 -7.30
CA ASN A 89 -9.81 8.11 -7.24
C ASN A 89 -10.26 7.88 -5.81
N LEU A 90 -9.37 7.33 -4.97
CA LEU A 90 -9.59 7.15 -3.54
C LEU A 90 -9.96 8.48 -2.85
N SER A 91 -9.19 9.54 -3.10
CA SER A 91 -9.42 10.86 -2.51
C SER A 91 -10.77 11.45 -2.96
N LYS A 92 -11.08 11.38 -4.26
CA LYS A 92 -12.37 11.85 -4.80
C LYS A 92 -13.56 11.08 -4.25
N GLU A 93 -13.47 9.74 -4.18
CA GLU A 93 -14.55 8.92 -3.63
C GLU A 93 -14.77 9.19 -2.15
N HIS A 94 -13.71 9.48 -1.40
CA HIS A 94 -13.81 9.90 -0.01
C HIS A 94 -14.53 11.26 0.13
N GLU A 95 -14.16 12.25 -0.68
CA GLU A 95 -14.84 13.55 -0.72
C GLU A 95 -16.33 13.43 -1.08
N ASP A 96 -16.65 12.53 -2.01
CA ASP A 96 -18.03 12.19 -2.41
C ASP A 96 -18.77 11.33 -1.36
N LYS A 97 -18.17 11.05 -0.20
CA LYS A 97 -18.70 10.17 0.86
C LYS A 97 -19.03 8.77 0.38
N ARG A 98 -18.23 8.26 -0.55
CA ARG A 98 -18.23 6.86 -0.99
C ARG A 98 -17.03 6.17 -0.34
N TYR A 99 -17.24 5.01 0.23
CA TYR A 99 -16.22 4.31 1.02
C TYR A 99 -15.98 2.87 0.55
N PRO A 100 -15.76 2.64 -0.75
CA PRO A 100 -15.38 1.31 -1.22
C PRO A 100 -13.98 0.96 -0.70
N PRO A 101 -13.68 -0.32 -0.47
CA PRO A 101 -12.34 -0.73 -0.06
C PRO A 101 -11.31 -0.47 -1.16
N TYR A 102 -10.14 0.03 -0.77
CA TYR A 102 -8.94 0.13 -1.59
C TYR A 102 -7.83 -0.70 -0.97
N ILE A 103 -7.14 -1.46 -1.80
CA ILE A 103 -6.02 -2.32 -1.39
C ILE A 103 -4.82 -2.03 -2.28
N PHE A 104 -3.71 -1.67 -1.66
CA PHE A 104 -2.41 -1.56 -2.33
C PHE A 104 -1.52 -2.71 -1.88
N LEU A 105 -1.08 -3.52 -2.83
CA LEU A 105 -0.17 -4.63 -2.60
C LEU A 105 1.26 -4.18 -2.90
N LEU A 106 2.11 -4.15 -1.87
CA LEU A 106 3.55 -4.01 -2.00
C LEU A 106 4.14 -5.42 -2.18
N ASP A 107 4.42 -5.80 -3.42
CA ASP A 107 5.02 -7.10 -3.69
C ASP A 107 6.53 -7.03 -3.52
N GLU A 108 7.10 -8.03 -2.83
CA GLU A 108 8.50 -8.08 -2.43
C GLU A 108 8.98 -6.83 -1.65
N ALA A 109 8.17 -6.41 -0.68
CA ALA A 109 8.33 -5.13 0.02
C ALA A 109 9.71 -4.92 0.66
N ASN A 110 10.46 -5.97 0.94
CA ASN A 110 11.81 -5.89 1.51
C ASN A 110 12.96 -6.03 0.50
N LEU A 111 12.72 -5.82 -0.80
CA LEU A 111 13.78 -5.58 -1.77
C LEU A 111 14.50 -4.24 -1.56
N SER A 112 13.85 -3.30 -0.90
CA SER A 112 14.43 -2.02 -0.48
C SER A 112 13.98 -1.70 0.96
N PRO A 113 14.71 -0.86 1.71
CA PRO A 113 14.34 -0.48 3.07
C PRO A 113 12.96 0.19 3.10
N ILE A 114 11.94 -0.53 3.58
CA ILE A 114 10.54 -0.09 3.54
C ILE A 114 10.30 1.20 4.33
N GLU A 115 11.04 1.43 5.39
CA GLU A 115 10.97 2.66 6.19
C GLU A 115 11.39 3.91 5.42
N HIS A 116 12.10 3.78 4.30
CA HIS A 116 12.50 4.91 3.47
C HIS A 116 11.42 5.22 2.42
N TYR A 117 11.12 4.28 1.55
CA TYR A 117 10.18 4.55 0.46
C TYR A 117 8.73 4.64 0.93
N TRP A 118 8.37 3.96 2.02
CA TRP A 118 7.02 3.97 2.59
C TRP A 118 6.86 4.94 3.78
N ALA A 119 7.86 5.78 4.07
CA ALA A 119 7.88 6.71 5.20
C ALA A 119 6.63 7.60 5.37
N PRO A 120 6.00 8.15 4.31
CA PRO A 120 4.78 8.93 4.47
C PRO A 120 3.63 8.12 5.05
N PHE A 121 3.51 6.86 4.65
CA PHE A 121 2.44 5.95 5.11
C PHE A 121 2.71 5.41 6.52
N LEU A 122 3.97 5.25 6.94
CA LEU A 122 4.30 4.91 8.32
C LEU A 122 3.73 5.94 9.32
N ARG A 123 3.73 7.21 8.93
CA ARG A 123 3.11 8.26 9.75
C ARG A 123 1.59 8.17 9.74
N ALA A 124 1.01 7.79 8.60
CA ALA A 124 -0.42 7.62 8.47
C ALA A 124 -0.94 6.41 9.26
N CYS A 125 -0.14 5.36 9.48
CA CYS A 125 -0.51 4.19 10.28
C CYS A 125 -0.98 4.54 11.69
N ASP A 126 -0.36 5.56 12.31
CA ASP A 126 -0.68 5.96 13.69
C ASP A 126 -2.04 6.66 13.78
N SER A 127 -2.57 7.15 12.66
CA SER A 127 -3.81 7.92 12.59
C SER A 127 -4.78 7.45 11.51
N PHE A 128 -4.60 6.24 10.95
CA PHE A 128 -5.40 5.78 9.81
C PHE A 128 -6.91 5.64 10.11
N ARG A 129 -7.28 5.56 11.38
CA ARG A 129 -8.68 5.57 11.82
C ARG A 129 -9.28 6.98 11.89
N ASN A 130 -8.42 8.00 11.74
CA ASN A 130 -8.86 9.39 11.70
C ASN A 130 -9.20 9.76 10.24
N GLU A 131 -10.45 10.09 9.97
CA GLU A 131 -10.96 10.46 8.64
C GLU A 131 -10.27 11.70 8.04
N ASN A 132 -9.60 12.49 8.86
CA ASN A 132 -8.88 13.69 8.43
C ASN A 132 -7.39 13.45 8.14
N THR A 133 -6.93 12.20 8.13
CA THR A 133 -5.54 11.91 7.77
C THR A 133 -5.30 12.21 6.31
N VAL A 134 -4.33 13.04 6.01
CA VAL A 134 -3.97 13.45 4.66
C VAL A 134 -2.51 13.15 4.35
N LEU A 135 -2.24 12.88 3.08
CA LEU A 135 -0.91 12.69 2.53
C LEU A 135 -0.61 13.83 1.57
N SER A 136 0.38 14.66 1.92
CA SER A 136 0.92 15.69 1.03
C SER A 136 2.32 15.26 0.58
N LEU A 137 2.50 15.10 -0.72
CA LEU A 137 3.76 14.68 -1.33
C LEU A 137 4.44 15.81 -2.13
N GLY A 138 4.03 17.04 -1.88
CA GLY A 138 4.47 18.25 -2.57
C GLY A 138 3.45 18.73 -3.62
N GLY A 139 3.58 20.01 -4.00
CA GLY A 139 2.60 20.66 -4.86
C GLY A 139 1.29 20.97 -4.16
N GLU A 140 0.24 21.14 -4.93
CA GLU A 140 -1.12 21.41 -4.42
C GLU A 140 -1.92 20.13 -4.18
N ASP A 141 -1.42 18.98 -4.68
CA ASP A 141 -2.09 17.69 -4.52
C ASP A 141 -1.98 17.20 -3.07
N VAL A 142 -3.13 17.09 -2.44
CA VAL A 142 -3.29 16.53 -1.11
C VAL A 142 -4.28 15.37 -1.20
N TRP A 143 -3.86 14.19 -0.81
CA TRP A 143 -4.69 13.00 -0.86
C TRP A 143 -5.20 12.62 0.51
N SER A 144 -6.50 12.40 0.61
CA SER A 144 -7.10 11.82 1.80
C SER A 144 -6.62 10.38 2.00
N MET A 145 -6.35 10.03 3.26
CA MET A 145 -5.95 8.67 3.65
C MET A 145 -7.07 8.05 4.49
N PRO A 146 -8.16 7.64 3.86
CA PRO A 146 -9.33 7.19 4.58
C PRO A 146 -9.13 5.81 5.23
N SER A 147 -9.95 5.54 6.24
CA SER A 147 -9.93 4.29 7.00
C SER A 147 -10.26 3.03 6.20
N HIS A 148 -10.76 3.16 4.97
CA HIS A 148 -11.06 2.05 4.07
C HIS A 148 -9.92 1.71 3.07
N LEU A 149 -8.79 2.44 3.12
CA LEU A 149 -7.55 2.04 2.47
C LEU A 149 -6.80 1.02 3.32
N ARG A 150 -6.30 -0.03 2.67
CA ARG A 150 -5.44 -1.05 3.27
C ARG A 150 -4.21 -1.30 2.42
N PHE A 151 -3.13 -1.65 3.09
CA PHE A 151 -1.93 -2.16 2.45
C PHE A 151 -1.76 -3.64 2.75
N LEU A 152 -1.34 -4.38 1.75
CA LEU A 152 -0.79 -5.72 1.87
C LEU A 152 0.69 -5.64 1.51
N ALA A 153 1.53 -6.38 2.18
CA ALA A 153 2.94 -6.49 1.85
C ALA A 153 3.36 -7.96 1.79
N THR A 154 4.05 -8.36 0.75
CA THR A 154 4.74 -9.64 0.73
C THR A 154 6.22 -9.43 1.05
N VAL A 155 6.77 -10.32 1.85
CA VAL A 155 8.16 -10.24 2.33
C VAL A 155 8.81 -11.61 2.15
N ASN A 156 9.99 -11.65 1.57
CA ASN A 156 10.79 -12.85 1.43
C ASN A 156 11.85 -12.92 2.53
N PHE A 157 12.01 -14.10 3.13
CA PHE A 157 13.10 -14.38 4.03
C PHE A 157 14.20 -15.11 3.28
N ASP A 158 15.08 -14.35 2.65
CA ASP A 158 16.30 -14.87 2.03
C ASP A 158 17.48 -13.94 2.36
N HIS A 159 18.68 -14.34 1.94
CA HIS A 159 19.90 -13.60 2.25
C HIS A 159 20.11 -12.35 1.36
N THR A 160 19.22 -12.11 0.42
CA THR A 160 19.33 -11.01 -0.56
C THR A 160 18.40 -9.85 -0.27
N THR A 161 17.53 -10.00 0.75
CA THR A 161 16.51 -9.01 1.10
C THR A 161 16.87 -8.24 2.37
N GLU A 162 16.34 -7.03 2.47
CA GLU A 162 16.52 -6.17 3.63
C GLU A 162 15.75 -6.70 4.85
N THR A 163 16.30 -6.50 6.02
CA THR A 163 15.60 -6.81 7.29
C THR A 163 14.55 -5.75 7.56
N LEU A 164 13.36 -6.19 7.98
CA LEU A 164 12.31 -5.25 8.38
C LEU A 164 12.70 -4.54 9.67
N SER A 165 12.55 -3.21 9.68
CA SER A 165 12.81 -2.42 10.88
C SER A 165 11.74 -2.66 11.95
N GLN A 166 12.11 -2.54 13.22
CA GLN A 166 11.16 -2.64 14.34
C GLN A 166 10.03 -1.63 14.19
N ARG A 167 10.35 -0.44 13.71
CA ARG A 167 9.35 0.62 13.46
C ARG A 167 8.26 0.20 12.48
N PHE A 168 8.59 -0.59 11.47
CA PHE A 168 7.61 -1.13 10.53
C PHE A 168 6.84 -2.29 11.17
N LEU A 169 7.54 -3.21 11.84
CA LEU A 169 6.93 -4.38 12.48
C LEU A 169 5.87 -3.99 13.53
N ASP A 170 6.11 -2.95 14.31
CA ASP A 170 5.18 -2.44 15.32
C ASP A 170 3.84 -1.93 14.73
N ARG A 171 3.79 -1.68 13.42
CA ARG A 171 2.60 -1.16 12.70
C ARG A 171 1.99 -2.17 11.74
N SER A 172 2.65 -3.31 11.56
CA SER A 172 2.19 -4.39 10.67
C SER A 172 1.51 -5.51 11.46
N TRP A 173 0.60 -6.20 10.78
CA TRP A 173 -0.12 -7.35 11.29
C TRP A 173 0.27 -8.60 10.51
#